data_9983475862e4787b52a1df1fbcdb5362
#
_entry.id   9983475862e4787b52a1df1fbcdb5362
#
_cell.length_a   1.000
_cell.length_b   1.000
_cell.length_c   1.000
_cell.angle_alpha   90.00
_cell.angle_beta   90.00
_cell.angle_gamma   90.00
#
_symmetry.space_group_name_H-M   'P 1'
#
loop_
_entity.id
_entity.type
_entity.pdbx_description
1 polymer ?
#
loop_
_entity_poly.entity_id
_entity_poly.type
_entity_poly.pdbx_seq_one_letter_code
_entity_poly.pdbx_strand_id
1 'polypeptide(L)'
;MRVTIGEHTLPIGHKNMMGSLTEVWKIGNAYRAQRGLPELDINNWLRSPETLEYVKVVEEDLDLKPVESTHLEIHKSSLTKVVTSPLIVAKRGKGGGTWAHLYILLDAAARLDPQFKHKMYKTFVEGKLLQWRDDGGDEFINLNIAIDAYLTERDGMDNVNVFIYVAKQLKAKILSPYDTWNTASLPQLEKRARLEKDLCNYLRLGMIRNYDHLKEVIAKI
;
A
#
# COMPACT_ATOMS: atom_id res chain seq x y z
N MET A 1 -0.63 -1.92 4.43
CA MET A 1 0.72 -2.52 4.49
C MET A 1 1.59 -1.73 5.45
N ARG A 2 2.57 -2.37 6.09
CA ARG A 2 3.55 -1.71 6.95
C ARG A 2 4.93 -1.84 6.33
N VAL A 3 5.64 -0.73 6.20
CA VAL A 3 6.99 -0.68 5.64
C VAL A 3 7.95 -0.30 6.76
N THR A 4 8.95 -1.13 7.01
CA THR A 4 9.96 -0.89 8.05
C THR A 4 11.19 -0.23 7.43
N ILE A 5 11.55 0.94 7.95
CA ILE A 5 12.71 1.73 7.52
C ILE A 5 13.63 1.92 8.72
N GLY A 6 14.66 1.09 8.82
CA GLY A 6 15.46 0.99 10.05
C GLY A 6 14.60 0.48 11.21
N GLU A 7 14.52 1.25 12.30
CA GLU A 7 13.71 0.93 13.49
C GLU A 7 12.25 1.44 13.40
N HIS A 8 11.91 2.16 12.34
CA HIS A 8 10.63 2.82 12.19
C HIS A 8 9.71 2.05 11.24
N THR A 9 8.42 2.01 11.57
CA THR A 9 7.40 1.34 10.75
C THR A 9 6.40 2.37 10.22
N LEU A 10 6.26 2.45 8.90
CA LEU A 10 5.34 3.33 8.21
C LEU A 10 4.14 2.54 7.69
N PRO A 11 2.91 2.91 8.04
CA PRO A 11 1.72 2.37 7.40
C PRO A 11 1.55 2.97 5.99
N ILE A 12 1.38 2.11 4.98
CA ILE A 12 1.06 2.50 3.61
C ILE A 12 -0.23 1.80 3.19
N GLY A 13 -1.19 2.56 2.65
CA GLY A 13 -2.44 2.03 2.12
C GLY A 13 -2.19 1.19 0.88
N HIS A 14 -2.71 -0.04 0.87
CA HIS A 14 -2.48 -0.99 -0.22
C HIS A 14 -3.10 -0.54 -1.55
N LYS A 15 -4.33 0.02 -1.51
CA LYS A 15 -5.06 0.38 -2.74
C LYS A 15 -4.65 1.74 -3.33
N ASN A 16 -4.29 2.69 -2.49
CA ASN A 16 -4.07 4.09 -2.89
C ASN A 16 -2.62 4.54 -2.74
N MET A 17 -1.70 3.65 -2.36
CA MET A 17 -0.28 3.94 -2.16
C MET A 17 -0.01 5.13 -1.21
N MET A 18 -0.97 5.46 -0.34
CA MET A 18 -0.87 6.60 0.59
C MET A 18 -0.18 6.18 1.89
N GLY A 19 0.79 6.94 2.33
CA GLY A 19 1.46 6.77 3.62
C GLY A 19 1.53 8.07 4.40
N SER A 20 1.91 7.99 5.68
CA SER A 20 1.99 9.17 6.56
C SER A 20 3.22 10.02 6.23
N LEU A 21 3.02 11.13 5.56
CA LEU A 21 4.06 12.14 5.30
C LEU A 21 4.56 12.75 6.62
N THR A 22 3.67 12.94 7.60
CA THR A 22 4.04 13.44 8.93
C THR A 22 5.06 12.53 9.61
N GLU A 23 4.87 11.21 9.54
CA GLU A 23 5.83 10.26 10.13
C GLU A 23 7.13 10.19 9.35
N VAL A 24 7.09 10.19 8.01
CA VAL A 24 8.29 10.30 7.17
C VAL A 24 9.10 11.53 7.54
N TRP A 25 8.43 12.66 7.74
CA TRP A 25 9.09 13.92 8.09
C TRP A 25 9.74 13.90 9.47
N LYS A 26 9.06 13.31 10.48
CA LYS A 26 9.62 13.12 11.82
C LYS A 26 10.86 12.22 11.80
N ILE A 27 10.79 11.09 11.10
CA ILE A 27 11.90 10.15 10.97
C ILE A 27 13.09 10.84 10.29
N GLY A 28 12.87 11.52 9.18
CA GLY A 28 13.94 12.21 8.46
C GLY A 28 14.59 13.33 9.29
N ASN A 29 13.82 14.09 10.05
CA ASN A 29 14.36 15.06 10.99
C ASN A 29 15.15 14.42 12.12
N ALA A 30 14.76 13.24 12.61
CA ALA A 30 15.56 12.49 13.57
C ALA A 30 16.95 12.08 13.00
N TYR A 31 17.03 11.67 11.72
CA TYR A 31 18.31 11.44 11.05
C TYR A 31 19.15 12.71 10.94
N ARG A 32 18.52 13.86 10.65
CA ARG A 32 19.21 15.17 10.63
C ARG A 32 19.78 15.53 12.00
N ALA A 33 18.97 15.37 13.06
CA ALA A 33 19.39 15.66 14.44
C ALA A 33 20.59 14.82 14.87
N GLN A 34 20.64 13.52 14.52
CA GLN A 34 21.80 12.64 14.75
C GLN A 34 23.09 13.17 14.09
N ARG A 35 22.97 13.97 13.05
CA ARG A 35 24.10 14.59 12.33
C ARG A 35 24.34 16.04 12.75
N GLY A 36 23.66 16.53 13.77
CA GLY A 36 23.76 17.94 14.21
C GLY A 36 23.16 18.95 13.22
N LEU A 37 22.31 18.53 12.31
CA LEU A 37 21.67 19.41 11.32
C LEU A 37 20.31 19.92 11.85
N PRO A 38 19.92 21.17 11.54
CA PRO A 38 18.64 21.72 11.94
C PRO A 38 17.46 20.97 11.32
N GLU A 39 16.35 20.91 12.02
CA GLU A 39 15.10 20.36 11.49
C GLU A 39 14.60 21.18 10.29
N LEU A 40 13.97 20.50 9.35
CA LEU A 40 13.27 21.12 8.23
C LEU A 40 11.78 21.21 8.53
N ASP A 41 11.15 22.29 8.08
CA ASP A 41 9.70 22.48 8.19
C ASP A 41 9.02 21.86 6.96
N ILE A 42 8.07 20.95 7.23
CA ILE A 42 7.25 20.28 6.22
C ILE A 42 6.43 21.30 5.38
N ASN A 43 5.93 22.36 6.02
CA ASN A 43 5.12 23.34 5.31
C ASN A 43 5.93 24.16 4.31
N ASN A 44 7.18 24.47 4.65
CA ASN A 44 8.08 25.17 3.74
C ASN A 44 8.40 24.32 2.52
N TRP A 45 8.62 23.00 2.71
CA TRP A 45 8.85 22.08 1.60
C TRP A 45 7.59 21.93 0.74
N LEU A 46 6.42 21.69 1.32
CA LEU A 46 5.15 21.56 0.58
C LEU A 46 4.77 22.80 -0.26
N ARG A 47 5.33 23.96 0.09
CA ARG A 47 5.08 25.23 -0.62
C ARG A 47 6.18 25.57 -1.62
N SER A 48 7.25 24.80 -1.68
CA SER A 48 8.34 25.10 -2.60
C SER A 48 7.89 24.90 -4.06
N PRO A 49 8.33 25.75 -4.98
CA PRO A 49 7.99 25.63 -6.39
C PRO A 49 8.33 24.25 -6.96
N GLU A 50 9.45 23.67 -6.55
CA GLU A 50 9.94 22.37 -7.01
C GLU A 50 9.00 21.25 -6.58
N THR A 51 8.51 21.28 -5.32
CA THR A 51 7.55 20.29 -4.84
C THR A 51 6.21 20.41 -5.54
N LEU A 52 5.73 21.64 -5.78
CA LEU A 52 4.47 21.87 -6.49
C LEU A 52 4.53 21.41 -7.95
N GLU A 53 5.66 21.63 -8.62
CA GLU A 53 5.90 21.14 -9.97
C GLU A 53 5.96 19.61 -10.01
N TYR A 54 6.68 18.99 -9.09
CA TYR A 54 6.76 17.54 -8.99
C TYR A 54 5.39 16.88 -8.72
N VAL A 55 4.57 17.46 -7.85
CA VAL A 55 3.21 17.00 -7.61
C VAL A 55 2.39 16.96 -8.90
N LYS A 56 2.47 18.03 -9.74
CA LYS A 56 1.79 18.08 -11.03
C LYS A 56 2.26 16.99 -12.00
N VAL A 57 3.57 16.77 -12.09
CA VAL A 57 4.13 15.71 -12.93
C VAL A 57 3.60 14.33 -12.51
N VAL A 58 3.50 14.06 -11.20
CA VAL A 58 2.97 12.79 -10.70
C VAL A 58 1.45 12.69 -10.93
N GLU A 59 0.70 13.78 -10.82
CA GLU A 59 -0.73 13.83 -11.15
C GLU A 59 -0.98 13.49 -12.61
N GLU A 60 -0.19 14.06 -13.52
CA GLU A 60 -0.26 13.80 -14.96
C GLU A 60 0.10 12.34 -15.30
N ASP A 61 1.18 11.81 -14.70
CA ASP A 61 1.63 10.41 -14.92
C ASP A 61 0.59 9.38 -14.45
N LEU A 62 -0.13 9.69 -13.37
CA LEU A 62 -1.17 8.82 -12.82
C LEU A 62 -2.58 9.07 -13.41
N ASP A 63 -2.71 9.91 -14.43
CA ASP A 63 -3.98 10.31 -15.05
C ASP A 63 -5.01 10.80 -14.01
N LEU A 64 -4.53 11.48 -12.98
CA LEU A 64 -5.37 12.05 -11.94
C LEU A 64 -5.89 13.41 -12.40
N LYS A 65 -7.21 13.56 -12.44
CA LYS A 65 -7.80 14.86 -12.75
C LYS A 65 -7.39 15.86 -11.67
N PRO A 66 -6.82 17.03 -12.06
CA PRO A 66 -6.55 18.09 -11.11
C PRO A 66 -7.84 18.41 -10.34
N VAL A 67 -7.77 18.45 -9.04
CA VAL A 67 -8.89 19.00 -8.27
C VAL A 67 -8.96 20.48 -8.65
N GLU A 68 -10.10 20.93 -9.16
CA GLU A 68 -10.31 22.30 -9.72
C GLU A 68 -9.95 23.44 -8.76
N SER A 69 -9.51 23.15 -7.56
CA SER A 69 -9.13 24.09 -6.50
C SER A 69 -7.61 24.16 -6.25
N THR A 70 -6.75 23.94 -7.23
CA THR A 70 -5.31 24.26 -7.11
C THR A 70 -5.02 25.76 -7.11
N HIS A 71 -6.00 26.60 -6.83
CA HIS A 71 -5.75 27.98 -6.47
C HIS A 71 -5.29 28.03 -5.02
N LEU A 72 -4.01 28.29 -4.85
CA LEU A 72 -3.38 28.75 -3.62
C LEU A 72 -4.00 30.12 -3.22
N GLU A 73 -5.21 30.11 -2.67
CA GLU A 73 -5.76 31.32 -2.08
C GLU A 73 -4.96 31.65 -0.82
N ILE A 74 -4.21 32.73 -0.92
CA ILE A 74 -3.49 33.36 0.18
C ILE A 74 -4.51 34.12 1.01
N HIS A 75 -5.15 33.47 1.96
CA HIS A 75 -5.85 34.21 3.02
C HIS A 75 -4.81 34.82 3.96
N LYS A 76 -4.78 36.17 3.99
CA LYS A 76 -3.80 37.00 4.74
C LYS A 76 -3.86 36.86 6.28
N SER A 77 -4.70 36.03 6.86
CA SER A 77 -4.88 35.98 8.31
C SER A 77 -4.96 34.60 8.96
N SER A 78 -4.79 33.49 8.24
CA SER A 78 -4.67 32.18 8.86
C SER A 78 -3.81 31.25 8.01
N LEU A 79 -2.71 30.79 8.61
CA LEU A 79 -1.65 29.97 8.02
C LEU A 79 -2.06 28.50 7.78
N THR A 80 -3.10 28.27 7.02
CA THR A 80 -3.46 26.90 6.60
C THR A 80 -3.60 26.86 5.08
N LYS A 81 -2.46 26.83 4.38
CA LYS A 81 -2.44 26.42 2.98
C LYS A 81 -2.67 24.92 2.93
N VAL A 82 -3.89 24.52 2.61
CA VAL A 82 -4.19 23.14 2.25
C VAL A 82 -3.77 22.95 0.82
N VAL A 83 -2.74 22.14 0.57
CA VAL A 83 -2.43 21.65 -0.79
C VAL A 83 -3.57 20.70 -1.13
N THR A 84 -4.48 21.13 -1.98
CA THR A 84 -5.58 20.30 -2.50
C THR A 84 -5.08 19.51 -3.69
N SER A 85 -4.43 18.39 -3.41
CA SER A 85 -4.01 17.41 -4.41
C SER A 85 -4.57 16.04 -4.01
N PRO A 86 -5.04 15.21 -4.94
CA PRO A 86 -5.42 13.84 -4.64
C PRO A 86 -4.24 13.02 -4.10
N LEU A 87 -3.01 13.48 -4.35
CA LEU A 87 -1.76 12.86 -3.87
C LEU A 87 -1.38 13.27 -2.44
N ILE A 88 -2.00 14.31 -1.87
CA ILE A 88 -1.67 14.84 -0.54
C ILE A 88 -2.96 15.16 0.21
N VAL A 89 -3.22 14.43 1.29
CA VAL A 89 -4.45 14.54 2.07
C VAL A 89 -4.14 14.86 3.53
N ALA A 90 -4.68 15.96 4.03
CA ALA A 90 -4.63 16.30 5.46
C ALA A 90 -5.83 15.67 6.19
N LYS A 91 -5.57 14.93 7.27
CA LYS A 91 -6.60 14.36 8.16
C LYS A 91 -6.54 15.05 9.51
N ARG A 92 -7.71 15.41 10.06
CA ARG A 92 -7.85 16.00 11.39
C ARG A 92 -8.24 14.92 12.41
N GLY A 93 -7.98 15.18 13.70
CA GLY A 93 -8.41 14.33 14.82
C GLY A 93 -7.34 13.33 15.30
N LYS A 94 -7.77 12.38 16.14
CA LYS A 94 -6.89 11.35 16.73
C LYS A 94 -6.31 10.46 15.61
N GLY A 95 -4.99 10.42 15.46
CA GLY A 95 -4.32 9.78 14.33
C GLY A 95 -4.31 10.64 13.06
N GLY A 96 -4.59 11.94 13.17
CA GLY A 96 -4.50 12.92 12.10
C GLY A 96 -3.06 13.15 11.65
N GLY A 97 -2.89 13.91 10.58
CA GLY A 97 -1.61 14.24 9.96
C GLY A 97 -1.76 14.39 8.46
N THR A 98 -0.65 14.66 7.80
CA THR A 98 -0.61 14.72 6.33
C THR A 98 -0.23 13.35 5.79
N TRP A 99 -1.02 12.86 4.86
CA TRP A 99 -0.80 11.62 4.13
C TRP A 99 -0.47 11.96 2.68
N ALA A 100 0.45 11.24 2.09
CA ALA A 100 0.83 11.48 0.70
C ALA A 100 1.07 10.17 -0.06
N HIS A 101 0.94 10.26 -1.38
CA HIS A 101 1.26 9.15 -2.28
C HIS A 101 2.75 8.78 -2.15
N LEU A 102 3.08 7.51 -2.42
CA LEU A 102 4.43 6.96 -2.27
C LEU A 102 5.49 7.81 -3.00
N TYR A 103 5.23 8.29 -4.20
CA TYR A 103 6.20 9.12 -4.94
C TYR A 103 6.52 10.41 -4.19
N ILE A 104 5.52 11.04 -3.60
CA ILE A 104 5.71 12.24 -2.78
C ILE A 104 6.47 11.91 -1.47
N LEU A 105 6.23 10.74 -0.88
CA LEU A 105 6.99 10.28 0.30
C LEU A 105 8.47 10.03 -0.02
N LEU A 106 8.77 9.50 -1.19
CA LEU A 106 10.15 9.27 -1.65
C LEU A 106 10.88 10.60 -1.91
N ASP A 107 10.20 11.58 -2.50
CA ASP A 107 10.74 12.91 -2.70
C ASP A 107 10.98 13.64 -1.37
N ALA A 108 10.03 13.54 -0.43
CA ALA A 108 10.20 14.05 0.94
C ALA A 108 11.45 13.47 1.63
N ALA A 109 11.64 12.15 1.53
CA ALA A 109 12.82 11.49 2.09
C ALA A 109 14.11 11.94 1.41
N ALA A 110 14.06 12.18 0.09
CA ALA A 110 15.20 12.70 -0.67
C ALA A 110 15.62 14.10 -0.22
N ARG A 111 14.66 14.94 0.19
CA ARG A 111 14.88 16.30 0.68
C ARG A 111 15.45 16.32 2.10
N LEU A 112 15.01 15.39 2.95
CA LEU A 112 15.30 15.42 4.38
C LEU A 112 16.76 15.07 4.70
N ASP A 113 17.22 13.89 4.35
CA ASP A 113 18.55 13.41 4.70
C ASP A 113 19.04 12.32 3.73
N PRO A 114 20.31 12.34 3.27
CA PRO A 114 20.83 11.35 2.32
C PRO A 114 20.82 9.90 2.83
N GLN A 115 21.07 9.67 4.14
CA GLN A 115 21.05 8.32 4.71
C GLN A 115 19.60 7.81 4.80
N PHE A 116 18.70 8.67 5.20
CA PHE A 116 17.27 8.36 5.23
C PHE A 116 16.72 8.10 3.81
N LYS A 117 17.08 8.94 2.82
CA LYS A 117 16.80 8.72 1.40
C LYS A 117 17.25 7.33 0.95
N HIS A 118 18.51 6.97 1.22
CA HIS A 118 19.04 5.68 0.82
C HIS A 118 18.25 4.52 1.45
N LYS A 119 17.94 4.59 2.75
CA LYS A 119 17.14 3.58 3.44
C LYS A 119 15.72 3.47 2.87
N MET A 120 15.08 4.60 2.57
CA MET A 120 13.78 4.62 1.90
C MET A 120 13.84 3.91 0.54
N TYR A 121 14.75 4.29 -0.31
CA TYR A 121 14.91 3.70 -1.64
C TYR A 121 15.23 2.20 -1.56
N LYS A 122 16.16 1.81 -0.69
CA LYS A 122 16.48 0.41 -0.45
C LYS A 122 15.24 -0.40 -0.07
N THR A 123 14.43 0.10 0.86
CA THR A 123 13.20 -0.57 1.30
C THR A 123 12.19 -0.76 0.17
N PHE A 124 12.01 0.24 -0.69
CA PHE A 124 11.01 0.19 -1.76
C PHE A 124 11.51 -0.49 -3.03
N VAL A 125 12.77 -0.30 -3.38
CA VAL A 125 13.35 -0.87 -4.61
C VAL A 125 13.78 -2.33 -4.39
N GLU A 126 14.50 -2.60 -3.30
CA GLU A 126 14.99 -3.96 -3.00
C GLU A 126 13.92 -4.84 -2.34
N GLY A 127 12.99 -4.25 -1.60
CA GLY A 127 11.95 -4.98 -0.85
C GLY A 127 10.91 -5.67 -1.72
N LYS A 128 10.96 -5.54 -3.03
CA LYS A 128 9.97 -6.12 -3.98
C LYS A 128 8.51 -5.86 -3.59
N LEU A 129 8.30 -4.85 -2.77
CA LEU A 129 7.03 -4.57 -2.14
C LEU A 129 5.91 -4.29 -3.15
N LEU A 130 6.24 -3.55 -4.21
CA LEU A 130 5.31 -3.24 -5.28
C LEU A 130 4.99 -4.50 -6.10
N GLN A 131 6.00 -5.29 -6.39
CA GLN A 131 5.85 -6.54 -7.12
C GLN A 131 4.88 -7.49 -6.41
N TRP A 132 5.09 -7.75 -5.12
CA TRP A 132 4.20 -8.65 -4.37
C TRP A 132 2.77 -8.15 -4.21
N ARG A 133 2.55 -6.85 -4.26
CA ARG A 133 1.19 -6.29 -4.26
C ARG A 133 0.48 -6.59 -5.57
N ASP A 134 1.15 -6.41 -6.67
CA ASP A 134 0.58 -6.61 -8.00
C ASP A 134 0.42 -8.12 -8.26
N ASP A 135 1.44 -8.93 -7.98
CA ASP A 135 1.38 -10.39 -8.05
C ASP A 135 0.25 -10.99 -7.18
N GLY A 136 0.08 -10.48 -5.94
CA GLY A 136 -1.01 -10.95 -5.07
C GLY A 136 -2.40 -10.55 -5.55
N GLY A 137 -2.54 -9.42 -6.24
CA GLY A 137 -3.79 -9.02 -6.89
C GLY A 137 -4.14 -9.93 -8.06
N ASP A 138 -3.18 -10.19 -8.92
CA ASP A 138 -3.33 -11.01 -10.11
C ASP A 138 -3.57 -12.49 -9.76
N GLU A 139 -2.85 -13.04 -8.78
CA GLU A 139 -3.04 -14.43 -8.34
C GLU A 139 -4.41 -14.63 -7.69
N PHE A 140 -4.95 -13.66 -6.97
CA PHE A 140 -6.31 -13.72 -6.45
C PHE A 140 -7.37 -13.74 -7.58
N ILE A 141 -7.18 -12.92 -8.61
CA ILE A 141 -8.05 -12.91 -9.79
C ILE A 141 -7.96 -14.26 -10.51
N ASN A 142 -6.75 -14.76 -10.76
CA ASN A 142 -6.51 -16.04 -11.39
C ASN A 142 -7.13 -17.21 -10.62
N LEU A 143 -7.04 -17.18 -9.29
CA LEU A 143 -7.67 -18.19 -8.43
C LEU A 143 -9.20 -18.15 -8.54
N ASN A 144 -9.81 -16.97 -8.53
CA ASN A 144 -11.26 -16.83 -8.67
C ASN A 144 -11.74 -17.31 -10.05
N ILE A 145 -11.01 -16.99 -11.14
CA ILE A 145 -11.28 -17.53 -12.48
C ILE A 145 -11.18 -19.05 -12.49
N ALA A 146 -10.16 -19.63 -11.83
CA ALA A 146 -10.01 -21.07 -11.77
C ALA A 146 -11.12 -21.75 -10.95
N ILE A 147 -11.55 -21.15 -9.84
CA ILE A 147 -12.69 -21.63 -9.04
C ILE A 147 -13.95 -21.62 -9.91
N ASP A 148 -14.21 -20.55 -10.62
CA ASP A 148 -15.36 -20.41 -11.50
C ASP A 148 -15.37 -21.49 -12.60
N ALA A 149 -14.26 -21.63 -13.31
CA ALA A 149 -14.14 -22.56 -14.42
C ALA A 149 -14.18 -24.05 -14.02
N TYR A 150 -13.63 -24.41 -12.85
CA TYR A 150 -13.38 -25.82 -12.50
C TYR A 150 -14.27 -26.38 -11.39
N LEU A 151 -14.92 -25.56 -10.61
CA LEU A 151 -15.77 -26.01 -9.51
C LEU A 151 -17.25 -25.71 -9.72
N THR A 152 -17.59 -24.55 -10.23
CA THR A 152 -18.97 -24.08 -10.27
C THR A 152 -19.80 -24.69 -11.39
N GLU A 153 -19.19 -24.99 -12.52
CA GLU A 153 -19.87 -25.68 -13.62
C GLU A 153 -20.25 -27.12 -13.23
N ARG A 154 -19.51 -27.73 -12.30
CA ARG A 154 -19.73 -29.12 -11.89
C ARG A 154 -20.70 -29.30 -10.73
N ASP A 155 -20.70 -28.39 -9.78
CA ASP A 155 -21.40 -28.61 -8.49
C ASP A 155 -22.66 -27.75 -8.33
N GLY A 156 -23.01 -26.89 -9.30
CA GLY A 156 -24.20 -26.01 -9.28
C GLY A 156 -24.20 -25.06 -8.07
N MET A 157 -23.04 -24.76 -7.50
CA MET A 157 -22.91 -23.92 -6.32
C MET A 157 -22.81 -22.45 -6.71
N ASP A 158 -23.26 -21.57 -5.81
CA ASP A 158 -23.08 -20.13 -5.93
C ASP A 158 -21.59 -19.76 -5.75
N ASN A 159 -20.94 -19.32 -6.81
CA ASN A 159 -19.54 -18.93 -6.90
C ASN A 159 -19.15 -17.92 -5.84
N VAL A 160 -20.03 -16.97 -5.53
CA VAL A 160 -19.76 -15.90 -4.55
C VAL A 160 -19.46 -16.48 -3.17
N ASN A 161 -20.20 -17.50 -2.75
CA ASN A 161 -19.98 -18.15 -1.46
C ASN A 161 -18.65 -18.91 -1.40
N VAL A 162 -18.26 -19.56 -2.51
CA VAL A 162 -16.95 -20.23 -2.62
C VAL A 162 -15.80 -19.24 -2.54
N PHE A 163 -15.87 -18.13 -3.27
CA PHE A 163 -14.85 -17.07 -3.22
C PHE A 163 -14.69 -16.48 -1.84
N ILE A 164 -15.82 -16.16 -1.17
CA ILE A 164 -15.82 -15.62 0.20
C ILE A 164 -15.20 -16.63 1.18
N TYR A 165 -15.55 -17.89 1.06
CA TYR A 165 -14.99 -18.95 1.92
C TYR A 165 -13.47 -19.03 1.76
N VAL A 166 -12.98 -19.19 0.53
CA VAL A 166 -11.54 -19.30 0.24
C VAL A 166 -10.79 -18.08 0.75
N ALA A 167 -11.27 -16.87 0.46
CA ALA A 167 -10.66 -15.63 0.91
C ALA A 167 -10.57 -15.55 2.46
N LYS A 168 -11.63 -15.96 3.17
CA LYS A 168 -11.65 -15.99 4.64
C LYS A 168 -10.65 -17.01 5.20
N GLN A 169 -10.59 -18.22 4.62
CA GLN A 169 -9.69 -19.25 5.09
C GLN A 169 -8.22 -18.88 4.86
N LEU A 170 -7.87 -18.38 3.68
CA LEU A 170 -6.52 -17.91 3.40
C LEU A 170 -6.12 -16.77 4.34
N LYS A 171 -7.04 -15.83 4.57
CA LYS A 171 -6.81 -14.76 5.54
C LYS A 171 -6.53 -15.29 6.94
N ALA A 172 -7.35 -16.22 7.44
CA ALA A 172 -7.20 -16.79 8.77
C ALA A 172 -5.88 -17.57 8.97
N LYS A 173 -5.34 -18.17 7.89
CA LYS A 173 -4.06 -18.90 7.93
C LYS A 173 -2.81 -18.01 7.90
N ILE A 174 -2.96 -16.78 7.45
CA ILE A 174 -1.83 -15.88 7.17
C ILE A 174 -1.79 -14.71 8.14
N LEU A 175 -2.96 -14.20 8.52
CA LEU A 175 -3.09 -13.00 9.34
C LEU A 175 -3.65 -13.33 10.72
N SER A 176 -3.27 -12.52 11.70
CA SER A 176 -3.93 -12.52 13.00
C SER A 176 -5.39 -12.01 12.87
N PRO A 177 -6.30 -12.36 13.79
CA PRO A 177 -7.73 -12.01 13.69
C PRO A 177 -8.02 -10.51 13.51
N TYR A 178 -7.15 -9.65 14.04
CA TYR A 178 -7.29 -8.18 14.00
C TYR A 178 -6.58 -7.53 12.81
N ASP A 179 -5.79 -8.30 12.05
CA ASP A 179 -5.05 -7.79 10.91
C ASP A 179 -5.88 -7.80 9.63
N THR A 180 -5.48 -6.94 8.71
CA THR A 180 -6.06 -6.85 7.36
C THR A 180 -4.95 -6.99 6.32
N TRP A 181 -5.30 -7.25 5.07
CA TRP A 181 -4.31 -7.24 3.98
C TRP A 181 -3.59 -5.89 3.84
N ASN A 182 -4.22 -4.80 4.29
CA ASN A 182 -3.59 -3.47 4.30
C ASN A 182 -2.50 -3.34 5.38
N THR A 183 -2.54 -4.17 6.42
CA THR A 183 -1.54 -4.18 7.50
C THR A 183 -0.58 -5.35 7.41
N ALA A 184 -0.75 -6.22 6.40
CA ALA A 184 0.09 -7.40 6.20
C ALA A 184 1.56 -7.03 5.96
N SER A 185 2.46 -7.83 6.51
CA SER A 185 3.90 -7.74 6.25
C SER A 185 4.25 -8.34 4.89
N LEU A 186 5.42 -7.98 4.35
CA LEU A 186 5.92 -8.54 3.10
C LEU A 186 5.91 -10.10 3.07
N PRO A 187 6.43 -10.82 4.09
CA PRO A 187 6.35 -12.28 4.13
C PRO A 187 4.92 -12.84 4.11
N GLN A 188 3.96 -12.13 4.71
CA GLN A 188 2.55 -12.52 4.69
C GLN A 188 1.92 -12.35 3.31
N LEU A 189 2.26 -11.28 2.59
CA LEU A 189 1.81 -11.06 1.21
C LEU A 189 2.43 -12.09 0.25
N GLU A 190 3.70 -12.40 0.41
CA GLU A 190 4.39 -13.43 -0.35
C GLU A 190 3.76 -14.82 -0.13
N LYS A 191 3.49 -15.17 1.13
CA LYS A 191 2.80 -16.41 1.48
C LYS A 191 1.41 -16.48 0.85
N ARG A 192 0.67 -15.36 0.84
CA ARG A 192 -0.64 -15.25 0.19
C ARG A 192 -0.55 -15.56 -1.30
N ALA A 193 0.28 -14.83 -2.03
CA ALA A 193 0.43 -15.00 -3.48
C ALA A 193 0.81 -16.44 -3.84
N ARG A 194 1.73 -17.06 -3.06
CA ARG A 194 2.11 -18.47 -3.24
C ARG A 194 0.94 -19.42 -3.05
N LEU A 195 0.17 -19.29 -1.97
CA LEU A 195 -0.98 -20.15 -1.69
C LEU A 195 -2.10 -20.00 -2.74
N GLU A 196 -2.38 -18.77 -3.17
CA GLU A 196 -3.36 -18.49 -4.22
C GLU A 196 -2.93 -19.13 -5.55
N LYS A 197 -1.66 -19.03 -5.91
CA LYS A 197 -1.08 -19.68 -7.10
C LYS A 197 -1.12 -21.20 -7.04
N ASP A 198 -0.75 -21.79 -5.89
CA ASP A 198 -0.76 -23.24 -5.71
C ASP A 198 -2.18 -23.79 -5.81
N LEU A 199 -3.17 -23.16 -5.17
CA LEU A 199 -4.59 -23.53 -5.29
C LEU A 199 -5.10 -23.41 -6.74
N CYS A 200 -4.75 -22.32 -7.43
CA CYS A 200 -5.08 -22.14 -8.85
C CYS A 200 -4.52 -23.28 -9.71
N ASN A 201 -3.26 -23.68 -9.50
CA ASN A 201 -2.63 -24.77 -10.21
C ASN A 201 -3.29 -26.12 -9.88
N TYR A 202 -3.62 -26.41 -8.62
CA TYR A 202 -4.30 -27.65 -8.22
C TYR A 202 -5.69 -27.77 -8.86
N LEU A 203 -6.42 -26.66 -8.99
CA LEU A 203 -7.69 -26.62 -9.71
C LEU A 203 -7.51 -26.92 -11.19
N ARG A 204 -6.59 -26.22 -11.86
CA ARG A 204 -6.30 -26.37 -13.30
C ARG A 204 -5.83 -27.79 -13.66
N LEU A 205 -5.06 -28.42 -12.79
CA LEU A 205 -4.57 -29.79 -12.96
C LEU A 205 -5.62 -30.86 -12.58
N GLY A 206 -6.81 -30.47 -12.15
CA GLY A 206 -7.85 -31.39 -11.72
C GLY A 206 -7.54 -32.14 -10.42
N MET A 207 -6.54 -31.69 -9.67
CA MET A 207 -6.18 -32.27 -8.36
C MET A 207 -7.26 -31.98 -7.32
N ILE A 208 -7.95 -30.83 -7.43
CA ILE A 208 -9.13 -30.50 -6.62
C ILE A 208 -10.37 -30.87 -7.44
N ARG A 209 -11.15 -31.84 -6.92
CA ARG A 209 -12.24 -32.45 -7.68
C ARG A 209 -13.60 -31.81 -7.45
N ASN A 210 -13.84 -31.27 -6.28
CA ASN A 210 -15.09 -30.63 -5.86
C ASN A 210 -14.84 -29.65 -4.68
N TYR A 211 -15.90 -28.98 -4.26
CA TYR A 211 -15.83 -28.01 -3.18
C TYR A 211 -15.39 -28.60 -1.82
N ASP A 212 -15.83 -29.80 -1.48
CA ASP A 212 -15.44 -30.43 -0.21
C ASP A 212 -13.95 -30.79 -0.22
N HIS A 213 -13.45 -31.29 -1.35
CA HIS A 213 -12.01 -31.52 -1.50
C HIS A 213 -11.19 -30.22 -1.47
N LEU A 214 -11.71 -29.12 -1.99
CA LEU A 214 -11.08 -27.79 -1.85
C LEU A 214 -10.95 -27.40 -0.36
N LYS A 215 -12.00 -27.61 0.45
CA LYS A 215 -11.94 -27.34 1.89
C LYS A 215 -10.87 -28.17 2.59
N GLU A 216 -10.78 -29.47 2.26
CA GLU A 216 -9.75 -30.37 2.82
C GLU A 216 -8.33 -29.91 2.45
N VAL A 217 -8.11 -29.54 1.20
CA VAL A 217 -6.82 -29.01 0.73
C VAL A 217 -6.47 -27.74 1.47
N ILE A 218 -7.40 -26.78 1.54
CA ILE A 218 -7.19 -25.54 2.28
C ILE A 218 -6.91 -25.81 3.77
N ALA A 219 -7.55 -26.79 4.39
CA ALA A 219 -7.29 -27.13 5.79
C ALA A 219 -5.86 -27.64 6.01
N LYS A 220 -5.26 -28.32 5.02
CA LYS A 220 -3.93 -28.96 5.12
C LYS A 220 -2.76 -28.04 4.75
N ILE A 221 -2.97 -26.98 3.97
CA ILE A 221 -1.94 -25.99 3.58
C ILE A 221 -1.85 -24.84 4.59
#